data_7a9e3f24525349cd93e373a351ee78a6
#
_entry.id   7a9e3f24525349cd93e373a351ee78a6
#
_cell.length_a   1.000
_cell.length_b   1.000
_cell.length_c   1.000
_cell.angle_alpha   90.00
_cell.angle_beta   90.00
_cell.angle_gamma   90.00
#
_symmetry.space_group_name_H-M   'P 1'
#
loop_
_entity.id
_entity.type
_entity.pdbx_description
1 polymer ?
#
loop_
_entity_poly.entity_id
_entity_poly.type
_entity_poly.pdbx_seq_one_letter_code
_entity_poly.pdbx_strand_id
1 'polypeptide(L)'
;EIMPSLVGSEMCIRDRQEDAEEFLSLVLNTLHDETLLVYRRAQQRQLTGSRRTTCWAAADPFAADPAPEDLSSDEERIEIQRPQSPDSDEWLEVGQKGKTSLTRTSGSADSQSPITRLFDGKLRSTLSCPGSKTSIMLEPYRSLPLDIQPFDVRTIEDALRHITEPETISGVWSPGRNAFVDATKQVCIEALPPLLVLHLKRFVYDEVYGVQKSSKPVSFGLELTVRPEVLSPPLRRMGDIHRYELYSVVYHHGRLASGGHYTAAVRRQDGSGWLHFDDTNVWPIPVEEVTQNNRMLQDAGDAYLLFYQRV
;
A
#
# COMPACT_ATOMS: atom_id res chain seq x y z
N GLU A 1 -27.10 18.73 -1.10
CA GLU A 1 -27.67 18.99 0.26
C GLU A 1 -26.69 18.43 1.26
N ILE A 2 -25.92 19.34 1.87
CA ILE A 2 -25.04 19.05 2.99
C ILE A 2 -25.99 18.81 4.17
N MET A 3 -25.96 17.60 4.71
CA MET A 3 -26.73 17.30 5.92
C MET A 3 -26.24 18.18 7.09
N PRO A 4 -27.03 19.12 7.60
CA PRO A 4 -26.72 19.81 8.81
C PRO A 4 -27.30 18.97 9.94
N SER A 5 -26.49 18.25 10.66
CA SER A 5 -26.84 17.72 11.98
C SER A 5 -26.00 16.53 12.40
N LEU A 6 -24.70 16.74 12.46
CA LEU A 6 -23.80 15.85 13.21
C LEU A 6 -23.08 16.60 14.34
N VAL A 7 -23.69 17.70 14.79
CA VAL A 7 -23.24 18.42 16.00
C VAL A 7 -24.32 18.22 17.03
N GLY A 8 -24.21 17.22 17.88
CA GLY A 8 -25.16 16.98 18.95
C GLY A 8 -24.98 15.64 19.67
N SER A 9 -24.13 15.63 20.64
CA SER A 9 -24.25 14.99 21.97
C SER A 9 -24.21 13.47 22.15
N GLU A 10 -24.41 12.61 21.17
CA GLU A 10 -24.34 11.16 21.44
C GLU A 10 -23.31 10.39 20.62
N MET A 11 -22.68 11.02 19.63
CA MET A 11 -21.73 10.36 18.74
C MET A 11 -20.35 10.22 19.38
N CYS A 12 -19.96 11.11 20.29
CA CYS A 12 -18.65 11.05 20.98
C CYS A 12 -18.54 9.92 22.01
N ILE A 13 -19.63 9.28 22.42
CA ILE A 13 -19.61 8.25 23.47
C ILE A 13 -19.43 6.83 22.89
N ARG A 14 -19.52 6.67 21.55
CA ARG A 14 -19.36 5.38 20.86
C ARG A 14 -18.20 5.35 19.87
N ASP A 15 -17.40 6.39 19.78
CA ASP A 15 -16.22 6.40 18.91
C ASP A 15 -15.22 5.38 19.43
N ARG A 16 -15.13 4.25 18.74
CA ARG A 16 -14.02 3.32 18.92
C ARG A 16 -12.80 3.96 18.32
N GLN A 17 -11.67 3.85 18.98
CA GLN A 17 -10.42 4.26 18.41
C GLN A 17 -10.16 3.37 17.17
N GLU A 18 -10.08 4.01 16.01
CA GLU A 18 -9.74 3.34 14.75
C GLU A 18 -8.25 3.03 14.71
N ASP A 19 -7.88 1.99 13.98
CA ASP A 19 -6.48 1.65 13.76
C ASP A 19 -5.80 2.65 12.82
N ALA A 20 -4.64 3.18 13.22
CA ALA A 20 -3.95 4.20 12.44
C ALA A 20 -3.46 3.68 11.08
N GLU A 21 -3.15 2.38 10.95
CA GLU A 21 -2.77 1.78 9.66
C GLU A 21 -4.00 1.64 8.76
N GLU A 22 -5.12 1.17 9.30
CA GLU A 22 -6.37 1.08 8.55
C GLU A 22 -6.83 2.45 8.07
N PHE A 23 -6.74 3.47 8.93
CA PHE A 23 -7.04 4.86 8.55
C PHE A 23 -6.10 5.37 7.44
N LEU A 24 -4.79 5.14 7.56
CA LEU A 24 -3.81 5.52 6.54
C LEU A 24 -4.12 4.84 5.20
N SER A 25 -4.39 3.54 5.23
CA SER A 25 -4.74 2.75 4.05
C SER A 25 -6.01 3.27 3.38
N LEU A 26 -7.05 3.61 4.15
CA LEU A 26 -8.27 4.21 3.65
C LEU A 26 -8.00 5.56 2.96
N VAL A 27 -7.24 6.44 3.60
CA VAL A 27 -6.88 7.76 3.05
C VAL A 27 -6.11 7.60 1.73
N LEU A 28 -5.08 6.76 1.70
CA LEU A 28 -4.26 6.54 0.50
C LEU A 28 -5.08 5.91 -0.64
N ASN A 29 -5.99 4.98 -0.35
CA ASN A 29 -6.90 4.40 -1.34
C ASN A 29 -7.85 5.46 -1.90
N THR A 30 -8.48 6.25 -1.06
CA THR A 30 -9.39 7.33 -1.48
C THR A 30 -8.67 8.34 -2.37
N LEU A 31 -7.49 8.81 -1.97
CA LEU A 31 -6.68 9.74 -2.76
C LEU A 31 -6.26 9.14 -4.12
N HIS A 32 -5.94 7.85 -4.15
CA HIS A 32 -5.65 7.12 -5.38
C HIS A 32 -6.85 7.15 -6.32
N ASP A 33 -8.02 6.75 -5.85
CA ASP A 33 -9.26 6.67 -6.64
C ASP A 33 -9.69 8.04 -7.15
N GLU A 34 -9.69 9.06 -6.29
CA GLU A 34 -10.02 10.45 -6.68
C GLU A 34 -9.06 10.98 -7.74
N THR A 35 -7.75 10.71 -7.60
CA THR A 35 -6.76 11.12 -8.57
C THR A 35 -7.01 10.47 -9.93
N LEU A 36 -7.33 9.18 -9.96
CA LEU A 36 -7.67 8.47 -11.20
C LEU A 36 -8.93 9.04 -11.85
N LEU A 37 -9.94 9.39 -11.07
CA LEU A 37 -11.17 10.04 -11.58
C LEU A 37 -10.83 11.38 -12.23
N VAL A 38 -9.97 12.19 -11.63
CA VAL A 38 -9.52 13.47 -12.20
C VAL A 38 -8.78 13.25 -13.52
N TYR A 39 -7.86 12.28 -13.60
CA TYR A 39 -7.16 11.97 -14.85
C TYR A 39 -8.10 11.50 -15.95
N ARG A 40 -9.01 10.59 -15.66
CA ARG A 40 -10.02 10.11 -16.64
C ARG A 40 -10.87 11.26 -17.17
N ARG A 41 -11.36 12.17 -16.31
CA ARG A 41 -12.12 13.36 -16.71
C ARG A 41 -11.30 14.31 -17.57
N ALA A 42 -10.02 14.52 -17.23
CA ALA A 42 -9.12 15.37 -18.02
C ALA A 42 -8.89 14.80 -19.43
N GLN A 43 -8.66 13.49 -19.55
CA GLN A 43 -8.49 12.81 -20.83
C GLN A 43 -9.78 12.90 -21.69
N GLN A 44 -10.96 12.68 -21.10
CA GLN A 44 -12.23 12.82 -21.81
C GLN A 44 -12.44 14.24 -22.36
N ARG A 45 -12.10 15.28 -21.56
CA ARG A 45 -12.19 16.68 -22.03
C ARG A 45 -11.25 16.97 -23.20
N GLN A 46 -10.06 16.41 -23.21
CA GLN A 46 -9.12 16.56 -24.33
C GLN A 46 -9.66 15.91 -25.60
N LEU A 47 -10.23 14.72 -25.50
CA LEU A 47 -10.82 14.00 -26.63
C LEU A 47 -12.07 14.74 -27.19
N THR A 48 -12.90 15.31 -26.34
CA THR A 48 -14.08 16.09 -26.77
C THR A 48 -13.72 17.50 -27.24
N GLY A 49 -12.69 18.12 -26.68
CA GLY A 49 -12.16 19.43 -27.11
C GLY A 49 -11.55 19.40 -28.49
N SER A 50 -10.86 18.32 -28.86
CA SER A 50 -10.24 18.16 -30.20
C SER A 50 -11.28 18.05 -31.33
N ARG A 51 -12.53 17.67 -31.04
CA ARG A 51 -13.61 17.65 -32.05
C ARG A 51 -14.25 19.02 -32.32
N ARG A 52 -14.02 20.03 -31.46
CA ARG A 52 -14.59 21.39 -31.64
C ARG A 52 -13.74 22.34 -32.47
N THR A 53 -12.50 21.99 -32.82
CA THR A 53 -11.57 22.92 -33.50
C THR A 53 -11.57 22.80 -35.03
N THR A 54 -12.42 21.94 -35.64
CA THR A 54 -12.49 21.78 -37.10
C THR A 54 -13.76 22.35 -37.75
N CYS A 55 -14.58 23.13 -37.05
CA CYS A 55 -15.81 23.74 -37.62
C CYS A 55 -15.73 25.25 -37.72
N TRP A 56 -14.56 25.82 -38.03
CA TRP A 56 -14.43 27.25 -38.36
C TRP A 56 -13.77 27.42 -39.75
N ALA A 57 -14.36 26.77 -40.74
CA ALA A 57 -14.03 27.10 -42.13
C ALA A 57 -15.37 27.27 -42.88
N ALA A 58 -15.61 28.52 -43.27
CA ALA A 58 -16.59 28.95 -44.26
C ALA A 58 -18.07 28.79 -43.94
N ALA A 59 -18.64 29.71 -43.14
CA ALA A 59 -20.02 30.08 -43.29
C ALA A 59 -20.10 31.18 -44.36
N ASP A 60 -20.66 30.83 -45.50
CA ASP A 60 -21.03 31.77 -46.57
C ASP A 60 -22.26 32.58 -46.13
N PRO A 61 -22.22 33.92 -46.06
CA PRO A 61 -23.32 34.71 -45.52
C PRO A 61 -24.56 34.86 -46.46
N PHE A 62 -24.65 34.12 -47.58
CA PHE A 62 -25.72 34.22 -48.56
C PHE A 62 -26.42 32.92 -48.95
N ALA A 63 -26.39 31.87 -48.10
CA ALA A 63 -27.16 30.68 -48.36
C ALA A 63 -28.55 30.80 -47.70
N ALA A 64 -29.59 30.80 -48.53
CA ALA A 64 -30.99 30.83 -48.09
C ALA A 64 -31.40 29.57 -47.31
N ASP A 65 -32.28 29.75 -46.29
CA ASP A 65 -32.85 28.71 -45.46
C ASP A 65 -33.58 27.63 -46.27
N PRO A 66 -33.25 26.34 -46.08
CA PRO A 66 -34.13 25.25 -46.45
C PRO A 66 -35.09 24.93 -45.30
N ALA A 67 -36.33 24.66 -45.67
CA ALA A 67 -37.47 24.32 -44.80
C ALA A 67 -37.20 23.10 -43.87
N PRO A 68 -37.92 22.98 -42.74
CA PRO A 68 -37.73 21.89 -41.79
C PRO A 68 -38.24 20.58 -42.35
N GLU A 69 -37.32 19.61 -42.51
CA GLU A 69 -37.71 18.22 -42.78
C GLU A 69 -37.89 17.45 -41.47
N ASP A 70 -38.89 16.59 -41.51
CA ASP A 70 -39.40 15.72 -40.43
C ASP A 70 -38.29 14.94 -39.70
N LEU A 71 -38.30 15.03 -38.39
CA LEU A 71 -37.59 14.16 -37.48
C LEU A 71 -38.29 12.80 -37.42
N SER A 72 -37.87 11.87 -38.26
CA SER A 72 -38.11 10.44 -38.01
C SER A 72 -37.08 9.92 -37.03
N SER A 73 -37.60 9.38 -35.96
CA SER A 73 -36.94 8.72 -34.86
C SER A 73 -36.14 7.50 -35.33
N ASP A 74 -34.82 7.60 -35.32
CA ASP A 74 -33.96 6.44 -35.19
C ASP A 74 -33.30 6.48 -33.81
N GLU A 75 -33.94 5.79 -32.86
CA GLU A 75 -33.34 5.42 -31.61
C GLU A 75 -32.19 4.41 -31.89
N GLU A 76 -31.00 4.89 -32.11
CA GLU A 76 -29.79 4.06 -32.01
C GLU A 76 -29.70 3.60 -30.55
N ARG A 77 -30.14 2.38 -30.33
CA ARG A 77 -29.99 1.61 -29.10
C ARG A 77 -28.52 1.45 -28.84
N ILE A 78 -27.95 2.33 -28.03
CA ILE A 78 -26.61 2.15 -27.48
C ILE A 78 -26.67 0.90 -26.61
N GLU A 79 -26.20 -0.19 -27.15
CA GLU A 79 -25.95 -1.43 -26.41
C GLU A 79 -24.85 -1.12 -25.40
N ILE A 80 -25.27 -0.86 -24.16
CA ILE A 80 -24.37 -0.74 -23.02
C ILE A 80 -23.82 -2.15 -22.82
N GLN A 81 -22.63 -2.38 -23.40
CA GLN A 81 -21.85 -3.55 -23.06
C GLN A 81 -21.61 -3.49 -21.57
N ARG A 82 -22.19 -4.45 -20.85
CA ARG A 82 -21.91 -4.68 -19.43
C ARG A 82 -20.41 -4.80 -19.29
N PRO A 83 -19.79 -4.12 -18.31
CA PRO A 83 -18.38 -4.34 -18.02
C PRO A 83 -18.23 -5.84 -17.73
N GLN A 84 -17.41 -6.50 -18.55
CA GLN A 84 -16.96 -7.85 -18.26
C GLN A 84 -16.25 -7.79 -16.91
N SER A 85 -16.58 -8.75 -16.06
CA SER A 85 -15.95 -8.95 -14.75
C SER A 85 -14.43 -8.90 -14.86
N PRO A 86 -13.72 -8.26 -13.90
CA PRO A 86 -12.26 -8.16 -13.91
C PRO A 86 -11.61 -9.47 -13.44
N ASP A 87 -11.92 -10.59 -14.09
CA ASP A 87 -11.29 -11.90 -13.88
C ASP A 87 -10.41 -12.27 -15.08
N SER A 88 -9.56 -11.36 -15.50
CA SER A 88 -8.43 -11.71 -16.33
C SER A 88 -7.14 -11.52 -15.52
N ASP A 89 -6.83 -12.50 -14.67
CA ASP A 89 -5.48 -12.74 -14.19
C ASP A 89 -4.57 -12.93 -15.41
N GLU A 90 -3.88 -11.87 -15.80
CA GLU A 90 -2.98 -11.92 -16.95
C GLU A 90 -1.76 -12.76 -16.58
N TRP A 91 -1.71 -13.97 -17.14
CA TRP A 91 -0.63 -14.91 -16.95
C TRP A 91 0.55 -14.54 -17.83
N LEU A 92 1.61 -13.98 -17.27
CA LEU A 92 2.88 -13.77 -17.97
C LEU A 92 3.80 -14.99 -17.75
N GLU A 93 4.06 -15.72 -18.82
CA GLU A 93 5.03 -16.82 -18.81
C GLU A 93 6.45 -16.24 -19.04
N VAL A 94 7.21 -16.09 -17.94
CA VAL A 94 8.61 -15.65 -18.01
C VAL A 94 9.51 -16.87 -18.04
N GLY A 95 9.92 -17.27 -19.25
CA GLY A 95 10.86 -18.37 -19.46
C GLY A 95 12.31 -17.92 -19.55
N GLN A 96 13.17 -18.30 -18.59
CA GLN A 96 14.61 -18.37 -18.79
C GLN A 96 15.04 -19.83 -18.83
N LYS A 97 15.67 -20.23 -19.94
CA LYS A 97 16.34 -21.52 -20.19
C LYS A 97 16.01 -22.66 -19.19
N GLY A 98 14.97 -23.44 -19.48
CA GLY A 98 14.73 -24.73 -18.84
C GLY A 98 13.91 -24.76 -17.54
N LYS A 99 13.54 -23.62 -16.94
CA LYS A 99 12.60 -23.54 -15.80
C LYS A 99 11.45 -22.60 -16.15
N THR A 100 10.34 -23.15 -16.56
CA THR A 100 9.09 -22.40 -16.74
C THR A 100 8.53 -22.06 -15.35
N SER A 101 8.50 -20.77 -15.01
CA SER A 101 7.77 -20.27 -13.85
C SER A 101 6.48 -19.59 -14.32
N LEU A 102 5.43 -19.75 -13.54
CA LEU A 102 4.14 -19.12 -13.79
C LEU A 102 4.06 -17.87 -12.92
N THR A 103 4.06 -16.68 -13.51
CA THR A 103 4.00 -15.41 -12.77
C THR A 103 2.58 -14.84 -12.88
N ARG A 104 2.00 -14.52 -11.73
CA ARG A 104 0.72 -13.81 -11.60
C ARG A 104 0.98 -12.46 -10.94
N THR A 105 0.26 -11.43 -11.35
CA THR A 105 0.24 -10.13 -10.68
C THR A 105 -1.16 -9.90 -10.13
N SER A 106 -1.29 -9.73 -8.82
CA SER A 106 -2.55 -9.30 -8.24
C SER A 106 -2.68 -7.79 -8.35
N GLY A 107 -3.84 -7.32 -8.80
CA GLY A 107 -4.14 -5.90 -9.00
C GLY A 107 -4.13 -5.47 -10.47
N SER A 108 -4.94 -4.45 -10.79
CA SER A 108 -5.01 -3.90 -12.14
C SER A 108 -3.68 -3.21 -12.50
N ALA A 109 -3.01 -3.71 -13.53
CA ALA A 109 -1.69 -3.24 -13.97
C ALA A 109 -1.68 -1.77 -14.46
N ASP A 110 -2.84 -1.15 -14.70
CA ASP A 110 -2.96 0.06 -15.52
C ASP A 110 -3.30 1.36 -14.78
N SER A 111 -3.52 1.34 -13.48
CA SER A 111 -3.94 2.56 -12.80
C SER A 111 -2.83 3.19 -11.96
N GLN A 112 -1.84 3.79 -12.62
CA GLN A 112 -0.80 4.56 -11.93
C GLN A 112 -1.32 5.94 -11.52
N SER A 113 -1.23 6.25 -10.23
CA SER A 113 -1.47 7.58 -9.66
C SER A 113 -0.21 8.10 -8.98
N PRO A 114 -0.15 9.40 -8.61
CA PRO A 114 0.94 9.90 -7.77
C PRO A 114 1.07 9.12 -6.45
N ILE A 115 -0.04 8.65 -5.88
CA ILE A 115 -0.04 7.86 -4.64
C ILE A 115 0.66 6.52 -4.86
N THR A 116 0.31 5.79 -5.92
CA THR A 116 0.96 4.50 -6.21
C THR A 116 2.45 4.67 -6.53
N ARG A 117 2.84 5.77 -7.18
CA ARG A 117 4.25 6.05 -7.45
C ARG A 117 5.08 6.35 -6.20
N LEU A 118 4.45 6.94 -5.19
CA LEU A 118 5.12 7.31 -3.94
C LEU A 118 5.15 6.17 -2.93
N PHE A 119 4.06 5.41 -2.79
CA PHE A 119 3.87 4.48 -1.68
C PHE A 119 3.86 3.00 -2.10
N ASP A 120 3.56 2.66 -3.37
CA ASP A 120 3.43 1.26 -3.73
C ASP A 120 4.78 0.59 -3.94
N GLY A 121 5.03 -0.44 -3.15
CA GLY A 121 6.04 -1.45 -3.38
C GLY A 121 5.42 -2.74 -3.92
N LYS A 122 6.25 -3.75 -4.16
CA LYS A 122 5.79 -5.10 -4.56
C LYS A 122 6.54 -6.17 -3.79
N LEU A 123 5.82 -7.16 -3.31
CA LEU A 123 6.35 -8.40 -2.80
C LEU A 123 6.28 -9.48 -3.88
N ARG A 124 7.28 -10.32 -3.92
CA ARG A 124 7.33 -11.54 -4.72
C ARG A 124 7.16 -12.73 -3.79
N SER A 125 6.04 -13.40 -3.87
CA SER A 125 5.78 -14.67 -3.20
C SER A 125 6.10 -15.81 -4.18
N THR A 126 7.02 -16.69 -3.81
CA THR A 126 7.48 -17.82 -4.63
C THR A 126 7.09 -19.11 -3.94
N LEU A 127 6.26 -19.93 -4.58
CA LEU A 127 5.89 -21.26 -4.12
C LEU A 127 6.60 -22.31 -4.96
N SER A 128 7.47 -23.08 -4.33
CA SER A 128 8.20 -24.19 -4.97
C SER A 128 7.66 -25.51 -4.46
N CYS A 129 7.03 -26.26 -5.36
CA CYS A 129 6.46 -27.57 -5.07
C CYS A 129 7.22 -28.64 -5.85
N PRO A 130 7.77 -29.70 -5.20
CA PRO A 130 8.48 -30.77 -5.88
C PRO A 130 7.61 -31.45 -6.94
N GLY A 131 8.11 -31.58 -8.17
CA GLY A 131 7.37 -32.15 -9.30
C GLY A 131 6.40 -31.21 -10.01
N SER A 132 6.37 -29.92 -9.63
CA SER A 132 5.54 -28.90 -10.26
C SER A 132 6.39 -27.69 -10.68
N LYS A 133 5.84 -26.87 -11.58
CA LYS A 133 6.46 -25.59 -11.94
C LYS A 133 6.39 -24.65 -10.72
N THR A 134 7.44 -23.85 -10.52
CA THR A 134 7.45 -22.82 -9.48
C THR A 134 6.41 -21.76 -9.80
N SER A 135 5.52 -21.46 -8.85
CA SER A 135 4.53 -20.38 -8.95
C SER A 135 5.11 -19.11 -8.33
N ILE A 136 4.94 -17.99 -9.02
CA ILE A 136 5.36 -16.67 -8.54
C ILE A 136 4.13 -15.77 -8.53
N MET A 137 3.88 -15.10 -7.40
CA MET A 137 2.84 -14.10 -7.24
C MET A 137 3.48 -12.78 -6.88
N LEU A 138 3.10 -11.71 -7.58
CA LEU A 138 3.49 -10.35 -7.28
C LEU A 138 2.32 -9.63 -6.62
N GLU A 139 2.53 -9.18 -5.39
CA GLU A 139 1.51 -8.52 -4.56
C GLU A 139 1.95 -7.07 -4.28
N PRO A 140 1.13 -6.07 -4.61
CA PRO A 140 1.42 -4.69 -4.25
C PRO A 140 1.23 -4.49 -2.74
N TYR A 141 2.02 -3.59 -2.16
CA TYR A 141 1.84 -3.12 -0.78
C TYR A 141 2.05 -1.60 -0.70
N ARG A 142 1.34 -0.92 0.19
CA ARG A 142 1.53 0.51 0.55
C ARG A 142 2.11 0.66 1.94
N SER A 143 1.70 -0.18 2.87
CA SER A 143 2.39 -0.39 4.13
C SER A 143 2.92 -1.82 4.16
N LEU A 144 4.17 -2.00 4.61
CA LEU A 144 4.80 -3.30 4.71
C LEU A 144 4.61 -3.83 6.15
N PRO A 145 3.75 -4.85 6.34
CA PRO A 145 3.53 -5.40 7.67
C PRO A 145 4.74 -6.22 8.13
N LEU A 146 5.29 -5.87 9.28
CA LEU A 146 6.41 -6.54 9.93
C LEU A 146 5.92 -7.36 11.12
N ASP A 147 6.10 -8.66 11.09
CA ASP A 147 5.89 -9.50 12.26
C ASP A 147 7.03 -9.29 13.26
N ILE A 148 6.67 -8.81 14.44
CA ILE A 148 7.61 -8.53 15.52
C ILE A 148 7.51 -9.55 16.66
N GLN A 149 6.65 -10.56 16.56
CA GLN A 149 6.42 -11.52 17.65
C GLN A 149 7.59 -12.50 17.86
N PRO A 150 8.29 -13.02 16.81
CA PRO A 150 9.38 -13.97 16.99
C PRO A 150 10.47 -13.43 17.93
N PHE A 151 10.98 -14.30 18.81
CA PHE A 151 11.88 -13.89 19.89
C PHE A 151 13.20 -13.28 19.39
N ASP A 152 13.68 -13.69 18.25
CA ASP A 152 14.92 -13.24 17.60
C ASP A 152 14.75 -11.90 16.86
N VAL A 153 13.52 -11.44 16.60
CA VAL A 153 13.25 -10.13 16.02
C VAL A 153 13.38 -9.05 17.09
N ARG A 154 14.44 -8.27 17.04
CA ARG A 154 14.72 -7.17 17.98
C ARG A 154 14.82 -5.81 17.28
N THR A 155 15.08 -5.80 15.98
CA THR A 155 15.20 -4.62 15.15
C THR A 155 14.27 -4.71 13.95
N ILE A 156 14.04 -3.60 13.25
CA ILE A 156 13.28 -3.61 11.99
C ILE A 156 14.02 -4.38 10.89
N GLU A 157 15.35 -4.39 10.90
CA GLU A 157 16.17 -5.18 9.98
C GLU A 157 15.96 -6.68 10.21
N ASP A 158 15.84 -7.10 11.48
CA ASP A 158 15.51 -8.49 11.81
C ASP A 158 14.12 -8.86 11.29
N ALA A 159 13.13 -7.98 11.49
CA ALA A 159 11.77 -8.18 11.00
C ALA A 159 11.71 -8.26 9.47
N LEU A 160 12.45 -7.39 8.76
CA LEU A 160 12.57 -7.45 7.31
C LEU A 160 13.22 -8.75 6.83
N ARG A 161 14.24 -9.25 7.53
CA ARG A 161 14.84 -10.55 7.23
C ARG A 161 13.85 -11.68 7.47
N HIS A 162 13.11 -11.64 8.58
CA HIS A 162 12.14 -12.66 8.95
C HIS A 162 11.04 -12.86 7.88
N ILE A 163 10.57 -11.78 7.23
CA ILE A 163 9.61 -11.89 6.12
C ILE A 163 10.16 -12.78 4.99
N THR A 164 11.47 -12.78 4.78
CA THR A 164 12.10 -13.48 3.64
C THR A 164 12.56 -14.90 3.98
N GLU A 165 12.36 -15.35 5.20
CA GLU A 165 12.66 -16.73 5.60
C GLU A 165 11.74 -17.71 4.87
N PRO A 166 12.32 -18.81 4.32
CA PRO A 166 11.49 -19.83 3.68
C PRO A 166 10.58 -20.53 4.69
N GLU A 167 9.31 -20.63 4.33
CA GLU A 167 8.29 -21.34 5.09
C GLU A 167 7.94 -22.67 4.41
N THR A 168 7.85 -23.74 5.17
CA THR A 168 7.41 -25.03 4.66
C THR A 168 5.89 -25.18 4.84
N ILE A 169 5.18 -25.38 3.73
CA ILE A 169 3.75 -25.63 3.69
C ILE A 169 3.53 -27.13 3.40
N SER A 170 3.01 -27.86 4.39
CA SER A 170 2.74 -29.28 4.25
C SER A 170 1.41 -29.54 3.55
N GLY A 171 1.32 -30.68 2.86
CA GLY A 171 0.06 -31.14 2.27
C GLY A 171 -0.36 -30.40 1.01
N VAL A 172 0.57 -29.87 0.22
CA VAL A 172 0.29 -29.28 -1.08
C VAL A 172 0.19 -30.38 -2.16
N TRP A 173 -0.90 -30.38 -2.93
CA TRP A 173 -1.04 -31.33 -4.03
C TRP A 173 -0.04 -31.04 -5.15
N SER A 174 0.78 -32.04 -5.50
CA SER A 174 1.71 -31.96 -6.63
C SER A 174 1.19 -32.78 -7.83
N PRO A 175 0.73 -32.11 -8.91
CA PRO A 175 0.29 -32.82 -10.13
C PRO A 175 1.38 -33.71 -10.76
N GLY A 176 2.64 -33.24 -10.70
CA GLY A 176 3.76 -34.01 -11.29
C GLY A 176 4.18 -35.23 -10.49
N ARG A 177 3.83 -35.31 -9.20
CA ARG A 177 4.06 -36.50 -8.36
C ARG A 177 2.79 -37.26 -8.06
N ASN A 178 1.63 -36.73 -8.42
CA ASN A 178 0.30 -37.29 -8.10
C ASN A 178 0.16 -37.62 -6.60
N ALA A 179 0.68 -36.76 -5.73
CA ALA A 179 0.72 -36.93 -4.28
C ALA A 179 0.73 -35.60 -3.55
N PHE A 180 0.36 -35.63 -2.28
CA PHE A 180 0.58 -34.48 -1.36
C PHE A 180 2.04 -34.44 -0.94
N VAL A 181 2.65 -33.26 -1.03
CA VAL A 181 4.07 -33.02 -0.73
C VAL A 181 4.23 -31.74 0.08
N ASP A 182 5.39 -31.59 0.68
CA ASP A 182 5.76 -30.32 1.30
C ASP A 182 6.27 -29.36 0.22
N ALA A 183 5.72 -28.16 0.22
CA ALA A 183 6.13 -27.05 -0.64
C ALA A 183 6.86 -25.99 0.17
N THR A 184 7.79 -25.28 -0.46
CA THR A 184 8.49 -24.16 0.16
C THR A 184 7.93 -22.85 -0.39
N LYS A 185 7.44 -21.98 0.49
CA LYS A 185 7.04 -20.61 0.19
C LYS A 185 8.13 -19.66 0.65
N GLN A 186 8.51 -18.71 -0.19
CA GLN A 186 9.43 -17.65 0.15
C GLN A 186 8.91 -16.32 -0.36
N VAL A 187 8.95 -15.29 0.48
CA VAL A 187 8.59 -13.92 0.13
C VAL A 187 9.86 -13.09 0.04
N CYS A 188 9.97 -12.23 -0.97
CA CYS A 188 11.06 -11.27 -1.13
C CYS A 188 10.50 -9.93 -1.61
N ILE A 189 11.24 -8.85 -1.39
CA ILE A 189 10.86 -7.53 -1.89
C ILE A 189 11.23 -7.44 -3.38
N GLU A 190 10.24 -7.25 -4.25
CA GLU A 190 10.41 -7.10 -5.71
C GLU A 190 10.56 -5.64 -6.13
N ALA A 191 9.88 -4.72 -5.46
CA ALA A 191 10.00 -3.29 -5.69
C ALA A 191 9.85 -2.53 -4.38
N LEU A 192 10.69 -1.51 -4.22
CA LEU A 192 10.69 -0.62 -3.06
C LEU A 192 10.15 0.75 -3.46
N PRO A 193 9.19 1.33 -2.71
CA PRO A 193 8.63 2.65 -2.98
C PRO A 193 9.61 3.78 -2.60
N PRO A 194 9.44 5.01 -3.12
CA PRO A 194 10.13 6.19 -2.62
C PRO A 194 9.84 6.51 -1.15
N LEU A 195 8.59 6.32 -0.72
CA LEU A 195 8.15 6.44 0.67
C LEU A 195 7.77 5.05 1.18
N LEU A 196 8.64 4.50 2.03
CA LEU A 196 8.46 3.17 2.62
C LEU A 196 7.78 3.30 3.98
N VAL A 197 6.58 2.75 4.09
CA VAL A 197 5.84 2.67 5.36
C VAL A 197 6.01 1.27 5.92
N LEU A 198 6.57 1.17 7.14
CA LEU A 198 6.70 -0.08 7.87
C LEU A 198 5.65 -0.10 8.99
N HIS A 199 4.82 -1.14 8.98
CA HIS A 199 3.78 -1.36 9.98
C HIS A 199 4.22 -2.48 10.95
N LEU A 200 4.46 -2.14 12.20
CA LEU A 200 4.83 -3.11 13.23
C LEU A 200 3.56 -3.81 13.74
N LYS A 201 3.39 -5.11 13.45
CA LYS A 201 2.22 -5.90 13.85
C LYS A 201 2.16 -6.09 15.36
N ARG A 202 1.66 -5.07 16.05
CA ARG A 202 1.52 -5.06 17.50
C ARG A 202 0.22 -5.68 18.01
N PHE A 203 -0.83 -5.61 17.21
CA PHE A 203 -2.12 -6.20 17.56
C PHE A 203 -2.18 -7.64 17.04
N VAL A 204 -2.23 -8.58 17.97
CA VAL A 204 -2.21 -10.02 17.69
C VAL A 204 -3.47 -10.65 18.30
N TYR A 205 -4.09 -11.54 17.55
CA TYR A 205 -5.25 -12.30 18.03
C TYR A 205 -4.78 -13.50 18.82
N ASP A 206 -5.25 -13.60 20.05
CA ASP A 206 -5.10 -14.76 20.93
C ASP A 206 -6.44 -15.48 21.03
N GLU A 207 -6.46 -16.80 20.92
CA GLU A 207 -7.70 -17.59 20.93
C GLU A 207 -8.45 -17.50 22.25
N VAL A 208 -7.75 -17.25 23.36
CA VAL A 208 -8.33 -17.20 24.71
C VAL A 208 -8.70 -15.77 25.12
N TYR A 209 -7.80 -14.82 24.83
CA TYR A 209 -7.91 -13.43 25.32
C TYR A 209 -8.36 -12.43 24.25
N GLY A 210 -8.60 -12.89 23.01
CA GLY A 210 -8.96 -12.01 21.88
C GLY A 210 -7.77 -11.18 21.41
N VAL A 211 -8.04 -9.97 20.91
CA VAL A 211 -6.98 -9.09 20.39
C VAL A 211 -6.13 -8.55 21.54
N GLN A 212 -4.83 -8.83 21.50
CA GLN A 212 -3.84 -8.38 22.49
C GLN A 212 -2.85 -7.41 21.83
N LYS A 213 -2.40 -6.40 22.58
CA LYS A 213 -1.33 -5.52 22.15
C LYS A 213 0.03 -6.04 22.62
N SER A 214 0.96 -6.21 21.71
CA SER A 214 2.36 -6.51 22.00
C SER A 214 3.15 -5.23 22.23
N SER A 215 3.62 -5.01 23.45
CA SER A 215 4.55 -3.93 23.80
C SER A 215 6.02 -4.37 23.67
N LYS A 216 6.28 -5.38 22.85
CA LYS A 216 7.65 -5.85 22.58
C LYS A 216 8.50 -4.70 22.02
N PRO A 217 9.70 -4.46 22.59
CA PRO A 217 10.62 -3.46 22.06
C PRO A 217 11.18 -3.91 20.72
N VAL A 218 11.11 -3.02 19.74
CA VAL A 218 11.76 -3.17 18.44
C VAL A 218 12.54 -1.90 18.19
N SER A 219 13.84 -2.05 17.98
CA SER A 219 14.72 -0.92 17.69
C SER A 219 14.66 -0.56 16.22
N PHE A 220 14.78 0.72 15.93
CA PHE A 220 14.88 1.26 14.57
C PHE A 220 15.81 2.47 14.54
N GLY A 221 16.48 2.69 13.41
CA GLY A 221 17.42 3.78 13.22
C GLY A 221 16.81 4.94 12.46
N LEU A 222 17.50 6.08 12.48
CA LEU A 222 17.21 7.22 11.60
C LEU A 222 17.50 6.89 10.14
N GLU A 223 18.43 6.00 9.89
CA GLU A 223 18.77 5.48 8.57
C GLU A 223 18.43 4.00 8.50
N LEU A 224 17.91 3.59 7.37
CA LEU A 224 17.64 2.20 7.05
C LEU A 224 18.28 1.85 5.71
N THR A 225 19.18 0.87 5.72
CA THR A 225 19.71 0.28 4.50
C THR A 225 19.06 -1.08 4.28
N VAL A 226 18.30 -1.21 3.20
CA VAL A 226 17.66 -2.47 2.85
C VAL A 226 18.72 -3.43 2.32
N ARG A 227 18.92 -4.54 3.03
CA ARG A 227 19.96 -5.52 2.70
C ARG A 227 19.59 -6.35 1.46
N PRO A 228 20.60 -6.77 0.65
CA PRO A 228 20.36 -7.58 -0.53
C PRO A 228 19.63 -8.91 -0.26
N GLU A 229 19.77 -9.48 0.94
CA GLU A 229 19.15 -10.76 1.30
C GLU A 229 17.62 -10.70 1.23
N VAL A 230 17.02 -9.56 1.56
CA VAL A 230 15.56 -9.40 1.56
C VAL A 230 14.99 -9.05 0.18
N LEU A 231 15.88 -8.75 -0.77
CA LEU A 231 15.48 -8.40 -2.15
C LEU A 231 15.28 -9.64 -3.01
N SER A 232 14.39 -9.53 -3.98
CA SER A 232 14.19 -10.58 -4.98
C SER A 232 15.43 -10.77 -5.86
N PRO A 233 15.62 -11.94 -6.48
CA PRO A 233 16.76 -12.19 -7.35
C PRO A 233 16.92 -11.19 -8.52
N PRO A 234 15.85 -10.70 -9.18
CA PRO A 234 15.98 -9.65 -10.17
C PRO A 234 16.51 -8.33 -9.58
N LEU A 235 15.91 -7.86 -8.47
CA LEU A 235 16.28 -6.59 -7.85
C LEU A 235 17.70 -6.64 -7.27
N ARG A 236 18.09 -7.76 -6.67
CA ARG A 236 19.44 -7.98 -6.15
C ARG A 236 20.54 -7.90 -7.23
N ARG A 237 20.23 -8.36 -8.46
CA ARG A 237 21.17 -8.33 -9.58
C ARG A 237 21.43 -6.92 -10.12
N MET A 238 20.55 -5.96 -9.87
CA MET A 238 20.77 -4.56 -10.22
C MET A 238 21.93 -3.94 -9.41
N GLY A 239 22.17 -4.48 -8.21
CA GLY A 239 23.30 -4.04 -7.36
C GLY A 239 23.08 -2.70 -6.67
N ASP A 240 21.89 -2.13 -6.78
CA ASP A 240 21.58 -0.84 -6.17
C ASP A 240 21.51 -0.97 -4.64
N ILE A 241 22.04 0.04 -3.97
CA ILE A 241 21.94 0.17 -2.51
C ILE A 241 20.71 1.02 -2.22
N HIS A 242 19.72 0.43 -1.58
CA HIS A 242 18.50 1.13 -1.19
C HIS A 242 18.63 1.70 0.21
N ARG A 243 18.87 3.02 0.30
CA ARG A 243 18.98 3.76 1.56
C ARG A 243 17.74 4.60 1.78
N TYR A 244 17.37 4.70 3.04
CA TYR A 244 16.21 5.45 3.48
C TYR A 244 16.55 6.24 4.74
N GLU A 245 15.93 7.40 4.89
CA GLU A 245 15.95 8.22 6.10
C GLU A 245 14.57 8.25 6.74
N LEU A 246 14.54 8.07 8.07
CA LEU A 246 13.32 8.20 8.84
C LEU A 246 12.84 9.66 8.83
N TYR A 247 11.58 9.88 8.50
CA TYR A 247 11.01 11.21 8.56
C TYR A 247 9.79 11.33 9.47
N SER A 248 9.12 10.22 9.80
CA SER A 248 8.02 10.22 10.78
C SER A 248 7.86 8.88 11.46
N VAL A 249 7.38 8.93 12.71
CA VAL A 249 7.00 7.78 13.52
C VAL A 249 5.63 8.06 14.11
N VAL A 250 4.71 7.11 14.00
CA VAL A 250 3.45 7.09 14.74
C VAL A 250 3.58 6.11 15.89
N TYR A 251 3.27 6.57 17.09
CA TYR A 251 3.29 5.77 18.33
C TYR A 251 1.87 5.46 18.78
N HIS A 252 1.67 4.27 19.33
CA HIS A 252 0.43 3.91 20.01
C HIS A 252 0.67 3.79 21.52
N HIS A 253 -0.09 4.55 22.30
CA HIS A 253 -0.08 4.54 23.75
C HIS A 253 -1.20 3.64 24.31
N GLY A 254 -1.02 3.14 25.52
CA GLY A 254 -1.98 2.25 26.17
C GLY A 254 -1.63 0.77 25.98
N ARG A 255 -2.27 -0.07 26.80
CA ARG A 255 -2.02 -1.53 26.86
C ARG A 255 -3.04 -2.36 26.11
N LEU A 256 -4.20 -1.78 25.79
CA LEU A 256 -5.31 -2.48 25.17
C LEU A 256 -5.34 -2.21 23.66
N ALA A 257 -5.80 -3.19 22.91
CA ALA A 257 -6.04 -3.03 21.48
C ALA A 257 -7.35 -2.26 21.20
N SER A 258 -8.30 -2.30 22.15
CA SER A 258 -9.61 -1.65 22.01
C SER A 258 -9.65 -0.20 22.47
N GLY A 259 -8.51 0.37 22.86
CA GLY A 259 -8.40 1.76 23.31
C GLY A 259 -6.96 2.15 23.55
N GLY A 260 -6.67 3.41 23.40
CA GLY A 260 -5.34 3.96 23.55
C GLY A 260 -5.30 5.38 23.02
N HIS A 261 -4.13 5.81 22.61
CA HIS A 261 -3.92 7.13 22.05
C HIS A 261 -2.79 7.07 21.02
N TYR A 262 -2.89 7.85 19.95
CA TYR A 262 -1.83 7.97 18.95
C TYR A 262 -1.15 9.32 19.06
N THR A 263 0.18 9.31 18.98
CA THR A 263 1.00 10.50 18.82
C THR A 263 1.96 10.31 17.66
N ALA A 264 2.58 11.38 17.17
CA ALA A 264 3.54 11.28 16.09
C ALA A 264 4.77 12.13 16.33
N ALA A 265 5.93 11.65 15.92
CA ALA A 265 7.13 12.44 15.74
C ALA A 265 7.38 12.65 14.24
N VAL A 266 7.62 13.89 13.84
CA VAL A 266 7.83 14.26 12.44
C VAL A 266 9.09 15.10 12.30
N ARG A 267 9.97 14.76 11.35
CA ARG A 267 11.15 15.54 11.00
C ARG A 267 10.74 16.83 10.29
N ARG A 268 11.30 17.94 10.69
CA ARG A 268 11.07 19.23 10.02
C ARG A 268 11.68 19.22 8.63
N GLN A 269 10.99 19.82 7.66
CA GLN A 269 11.45 19.87 6.26
C GLN A 269 12.75 20.64 6.08
N ASP A 270 13.01 21.63 6.95
CA ASP A 270 14.25 22.40 6.96
C ASP A 270 15.44 21.66 7.60
N GLY A 271 15.22 20.42 8.07
CA GLY A 271 16.24 19.60 8.73
C GLY A 271 16.63 20.05 10.12
N SER A 272 15.97 21.09 10.68
CA SER A 272 16.35 21.72 11.96
C SER A 272 15.97 20.91 13.21
N GLY A 273 15.36 19.71 13.06
CA GLY A 273 15.00 18.86 14.18
C GLY A 273 13.68 18.12 14.00
N TRP A 274 13.10 17.69 15.12
CA TRP A 274 11.88 16.90 15.17
C TRP A 274 10.80 17.63 15.97
N LEU A 275 9.56 17.41 15.57
CA LEU A 275 8.37 17.89 16.28
C LEU A 275 7.56 16.68 16.74
N HIS A 276 7.08 16.74 17.98
CA HIS A 276 6.11 15.80 18.51
C HIS A 276 4.71 16.39 18.38
N PHE A 277 3.77 15.58 17.92
CA PHE A 277 2.36 15.89 17.75
C PHE A 277 1.54 15.02 18.70
N ASP A 278 0.74 15.67 19.52
CA ASP A 278 -0.21 15.04 20.44
C ASP A 278 -1.52 15.82 20.34
N ASP A 279 -2.43 15.35 19.52
CA ASP A 279 -3.65 16.04 19.11
C ASP A 279 -3.36 17.48 18.61
N THR A 280 -3.78 18.48 19.38
CA THR A 280 -3.56 19.90 19.08
C THR A 280 -2.23 20.45 19.61
N ASN A 281 -1.51 19.68 20.40
CA ASN A 281 -0.26 20.08 21.00
C ASN A 281 0.91 19.70 20.10
N VAL A 282 1.81 20.66 19.87
CA VAL A 282 3.02 20.44 19.04
C VAL A 282 4.21 21.09 19.74
N TRP A 283 5.28 20.31 19.93
CA TRP A 283 6.51 20.81 20.54
C TRP A 283 7.76 20.15 19.92
N PRO A 284 8.91 20.84 19.96
CA PRO A 284 10.15 20.24 19.50
C PRO A 284 10.63 19.15 20.47
N ILE A 285 11.19 18.08 19.90
CA ILE A 285 11.83 16.98 20.65
C ILE A 285 13.25 16.75 20.14
N PRO A 286 14.18 16.29 20.99
CA PRO A 286 15.49 15.86 20.56
C PRO A 286 15.39 14.53 19.78
N VAL A 287 16.32 14.32 18.86
CA VAL A 287 16.34 13.14 17.99
C VAL A 287 16.47 11.84 18.75
N GLU A 288 17.11 11.87 19.90
CA GLU A 288 17.30 10.72 20.78
C GLU A 288 15.96 10.17 21.29
N GLU A 289 14.96 11.06 21.48
CA GLU A 289 13.62 10.67 21.92
C GLU A 289 12.83 9.96 20.82
N VAL A 290 13.14 10.24 19.55
CA VAL A 290 12.45 9.62 18.41
C VAL A 290 12.78 8.13 18.31
N THR A 291 14.06 7.76 18.44
CA THR A 291 14.52 6.37 18.24
C THR A 291 14.55 5.56 19.53
N GLN A 292 14.65 6.23 20.65
CA GLN A 292 14.49 5.60 21.94
C GLN A 292 12.99 5.37 22.16
N ASN A 293 12.56 4.09 22.18
CA ASN A 293 11.33 3.71 22.88
C ASN A 293 11.56 4.16 24.34
N ASN A 294 11.21 5.40 24.65
CA ASN A 294 11.59 6.05 25.90
C ASN A 294 10.80 5.46 27.07
N ARG A 295 11.12 4.20 27.42
CA ARG A 295 10.54 3.43 28.52
C ARG A 295 10.80 4.05 29.90
N MET A 296 11.62 5.10 29.95
CA MET A 296 11.84 5.87 31.17
C MET A 296 10.64 6.74 31.54
N LEU A 297 9.77 7.08 30.58
CA LEU A 297 8.50 7.76 30.83
C LEU A 297 7.40 6.71 30.96
N GLN A 298 6.62 6.74 32.03
CA GLN A 298 5.55 5.78 32.34
C GLN A 298 4.48 5.67 31.24
N ASP A 299 4.43 6.61 30.30
CA ASP A 299 3.47 6.72 29.20
C ASP A 299 4.13 6.73 27.81
N ALA A 300 5.35 6.19 27.67
CA ALA A 300 6.00 6.13 26.36
C ALA A 300 5.19 5.25 25.41
N GLY A 301 4.80 5.81 24.25
CA GLY A 301 4.11 5.08 23.19
C GLY A 301 5.01 4.04 22.54
N ASP A 302 4.43 2.94 22.11
CA ASP A 302 5.15 1.96 21.29
C ASP A 302 5.12 2.40 19.82
N ALA A 303 6.27 2.47 19.12
CA ALA A 303 6.30 2.76 17.71
C ALA A 303 5.41 1.77 16.93
N TYR A 304 4.51 2.28 16.11
CA TYR A 304 3.51 1.51 15.40
C TYR A 304 3.66 1.59 13.88
N LEU A 305 3.78 2.82 13.32
CA LEU A 305 4.12 3.05 11.92
C LEU A 305 5.43 3.83 11.82
N LEU A 306 6.30 3.41 10.93
CA LEU A 306 7.56 4.08 10.62
C LEU A 306 7.52 4.52 9.16
N PHE A 307 7.82 5.78 8.90
CA PHE A 307 7.84 6.35 7.56
C PHE A 307 9.26 6.69 7.18
N TYR A 308 9.75 6.04 6.14
CA TYR A 308 11.09 6.20 5.60
C TYR A 308 11.06 6.77 4.20
N GLN A 309 11.87 7.78 3.92
CA GLN A 309 12.02 8.38 2.60
C GLN A 309 13.34 7.90 1.98
N ARG A 310 13.30 7.51 0.70
CA ARG A 310 14.50 7.10 -0.04
C ARG A 310 15.42 8.29 -0.27
N VAL A 311 16.73 8.11 -0.07
CA VAL A 311 17.80 9.09 -0.31
C VAL A 311 18.70 8.65 -1.44
#